data_fcea5c41e82b3973bdb53ff6c8f57378
#
_entry.id   fcea5c41e82b3973bdb53ff6c8f57378
#
_cell.length_a   1.000
_cell.length_b   1.000
_cell.length_c   1.000
_cell.angle_alpha   90.00
_cell.angle_beta   90.00
_cell.angle_gamma   90.00
#
_symmetry.space_group_name_H-M   'P 1'
#
loop_
_entity.id
_entity.type
_entity.pdbx_description
1 polymer ?
#
loop_
_entity_poly.entity_id
_entity_poly.type
_entity_poly.pdbx_seq_one_letter_code
_entity_poly.pdbx_strand_id
1 'polypeptide(L)'
;MAKPEYFIGEALVGGDNNLAHVDLIIGSKDGPVGISFANALSTPSKGHGGLLAAIRPNLLSKPVSLIVPKVTVADMKDANKIFGPAQAAVAKGIVDAVEEGLIPMNKLDDWVIIASVFIHPAADDYRKIYQFNYGATKLAIQRALRNYPPIEKIFYDKDRAKHPVAGIRVPRLWRPPYVQVALDHPALEKQIKVVKTLPKSDRIILEVGTPFLKKYGVESIQQIRDVAKEKFIVADLKTLDVGKLEVDFAFDATADGVVASGLASTASLDKFILEAQRLGIHAFVDTMEVQNPIEKLSSLKQTPDVVILHRAIDVEQSTTGAKSPDASQRARWALVPKIKELYASKKKASGRDRVLVAVAGGIEPSSAAFALDQGADILIVGRFIASAKDVEFAMRRMLGVLPGYQDIDLKRIHTEDDDNEVKKATWD
;
A
#
# COMPACT_ATOMS: atom_id res chain seq x y z
N MET A 1 -29.52 -9.63 -26.26
CA MET A 1 -28.71 -10.77 -25.80
C MET A 1 -28.36 -10.54 -24.34
N ALA A 2 -28.63 -11.53 -23.45
CA ALA A 2 -28.17 -11.44 -22.07
C ALA A 2 -26.65 -11.38 -22.06
N LYS A 3 -26.08 -10.54 -21.18
CA LYS A 3 -24.63 -10.47 -20.99
C LYS A 3 -24.14 -11.86 -20.58
N PRO A 4 -23.08 -12.41 -21.20
CA PRO A 4 -22.57 -13.71 -20.79
C PRO A 4 -22.13 -13.62 -19.32
N GLU A 5 -22.76 -14.42 -18.48
CA GLU A 5 -22.52 -14.44 -17.06
C GLU A 5 -21.30 -15.32 -16.78
N TYR A 6 -20.27 -14.75 -16.20
CA TYR A 6 -19.14 -15.48 -15.62
C TYR A 6 -18.66 -14.81 -14.35
N PHE A 7 -18.05 -15.58 -13.48
CA PHE A 7 -17.62 -15.15 -12.16
C PHE A 7 -16.14 -15.48 -11.97
N ILE A 8 -15.39 -14.56 -11.38
CA ILE A 8 -13.97 -14.72 -11.08
C ILE A 8 -13.77 -14.68 -9.57
N GLY A 9 -12.99 -15.60 -9.03
CA GLY A 9 -12.61 -15.62 -7.64
C GLY A 9 -11.17 -16.00 -7.46
N GLU A 10 -10.57 -15.46 -6.42
CA GLU A 10 -9.19 -15.68 -6.04
C GLU A 10 -9.11 -15.94 -4.54
N ALA A 11 -8.27 -16.90 -4.12
CA ALA A 11 -7.98 -17.11 -2.72
C ALA A 11 -6.58 -17.69 -2.51
N LEU A 12 -5.91 -17.20 -1.46
CA LEU A 12 -4.67 -17.73 -0.96
C LEU A 12 -4.90 -18.25 0.47
N VAL A 13 -4.49 -19.47 0.75
CA VAL A 13 -4.64 -20.13 2.05
C VAL A 13 -3.32 -20.76 2.47
N GLY A 14 -2.99 -20.68 3.73
CA GLY A 14 -1.75 -21.21 4.29
C GLY A 14 -0.59 -20.23 4.24
N GLY A 15 0.60 -20.72 4.56
CA GLY A 15 1.82 -19.92 4.61
C GLY A 15 3.06 -20.76 4.36
N ASP A 16 4.22 -20.11 4.35
CA ASP A 16 5.52 -20.71 4.04
C ASP A 16 5.50 -21.46 2.70
N ASN A 17 6.15 -22.61 2.64
CA ASN A 17 6.19 -23.45 1.44
C ASN A 17 4.90 -24.27 1.20
N ASN A 18 3.96 -24.28 2.13
CA ASN A 18 2.74 -25.09 2.02
C ASN A 18 1.49 -24.27 1.62
N LEU A 19 1.65 -22.99 1.25
CA LEU A 19 0.53 -22.17 0.80
C LEU A 19 -0.10 -22.71 -0.50
N ALA A 20 -1.40 -22.53 -0.62
CA ALA A 20 -2.18 -22.79 -1.83
C ALA A 20 -2.79 -21.48 -2.34
N HIS A 21 -2.66 -21.22 -3.63
CA HIS A 21 -3.27 -20.07 -4.27
C HIS A 21 -4.10 -20.54 -5.46
N VAL A 22 -5.40 -20.29 -5.40
CA VAL A 22 -6.36 -20.71 -6.40
C VAL A 22 -7.03 -19.49 -7.04
N ASP A 23 -6.87 -19.33 -8.35
CA ASP A 23 -7.73 -18.46 -9.16
C ASP A 23 -8.71 -19.33 -9.92
N LEU A 24 -9.97 -18.93 -9.94
CA LEU A 24 -10.95 -19.67 -10.72
C LEU A 24 -11.89 -18.75 -11.50
N ILE A 25 -12.39 -19.30 -12.57
CA ILE A 25 -13.46 -18.72 -13.35
C ILE A 25 -14.58 -19.75 -13.49
N ILE A 26 -15.81 -19.30 -13.23
CA ILE A 26 -17.04 -20.10 -13.31
C ILE A 26 -17.96 -19.48 -14.34
N GLY A 27 -18.54 -20.26 -15.21
CA GLY A 27 -19.54 -19.74 -16.16
C GLY A 27 -20.12 -20.81 -17.09
N SER A 28 -21.00 -20.38 -17.99
CA SER A 28 -21.67 -21.26 -18.92
C SER A 28 -20.69 -22.01 -19.83
N LYS A 29 -20.96 -23.30 -20.05
CA LYS A 29 -20.24 -24.11 -21.04
C LYS A 29 -20.42 -23.61 -22.47
N ASP A 30 -21.52 -22.91 -22.75
CA ASP A 30 -21.83 -22.32 -24.05
C ASP A 30 -21.33 -20.86 -24.17
N GLY A 31 -20.64 -20.36 -23.13
CA GLY A 31 -20.09 -19.01 -23.04
C GLY A 31 -18.55 -18.97 -23.14
N PRO A 32 -17.94 -17.82 -22.82
CA PRO A 32 -16.49 -17.66 -22.91
C PRO A 32 -15.72 -18.62 -22.01
N VAL A 33 -16.28 -19.01 -20.86
CA VAL A 33 -15.63 -19.99 -19.96
C VAL A 33 -15.61 -21.38 -20.59
N GLY A 34 -16.68 -21.80 -21.26
CA GLY A 34 -16.71 -23.09 -21.97
C GLY A 34 -15.73 -23.15 -23.12
N ILE A 35 -15.59 -22.06 -23.89
CA ILE A 35 -14.59 -21.95 -24.97
C ILE A 35 -13.18 -22.09 -24.37
N SER A 36 -12.88 -21.35 -23.28
CA SER A 36 -11.59 -21.40 -22.61
C SER A 36 -11.32 -22.80 -22.01
N PHE A 37 -12.33 -23.44 -21.45
CA PHE A 37 -12.26 -24.80 -20.92
C PHE A 37 -11.88 -25.82 -22.02
N ALA A 38 -12.58 -25.79 -23.13
CA ALA A 38 -12.32 -26.69 -24.27
C ALA A 38 -10.88 -26.47 -24.81
N ASN A 39 -10.47 -25.23 -24.99
CA ASN A 39 -9.12 -24.88 -25.43
C ASN A 39 -8.03 -25.35 -24.44
N ALA A 40 -8.20 -25.11 -23.16
CA ALA A 40 -7.22 -25.51 -22.14
C ALA A 40 -7.10 -27.02 -21.98
N LEU A 41 -8.18 -27.77 -22.23
CA LEU A 41 -8.18 -29.23 -22.19
C LEU A 41 -7.55 -29.82 -23.47
N SER A 42 -7.83 -29.25 -24.66
CA SER A 42 -7.39 -29.79 -25.95
C SER A 42 -6.01 -29.33 -26.39
N THR A 43 -5.48 -28.25 -25.83
CA THR A 43 -4.20 -27.64 -26.23
C THR A 43 -3.26 -27.47 -25.02
N PRO A 44 -2.76 -28.58 -24.45
CA PRO A 44 -1.90 -28.49 -23.27
C PRO A 44 -0.54 -27.86 -23.59
N SER A 45 -0.09 -26.93 -22.76
CA SER A 45 1.26 -26.39 -22.81
C SER A 45 2.21 -27.26 -22.03
N LYS A 46 3.50 -27.31 -22.45
CA LYS A 46 4.54 -28.09 -21.75
C LYS A 46 4.62 -27.70 -20.27
N GLY A 47 4.43 -28.67 -19.38
CA GLY A 47 4.46 -28.48 -17.92
C GLY A 47 3.22 -27.81 -17.32
N HIS A 48 2.21 -27.48 -18.14
CA HIS A 48 0.96 -26.87 -17.70
C HIS A 48 -0.27 -27.59 -18.27
N GLY A 49 -0.15 -28.90 -18.47
CA GLY A 49 -1.28 -29.71 -18.92
C GLY A 49 -2.45 -29.65 -17.92
N GLY A 50 -3.64 -29.30 -18.43
CA GLY A 50 -4.84 -29.31 -17.62
C GLY A 50 -5.29 -30.75 -17.28
N LEU A 51 -5.88 -30.93 -16.10
CA LEU A 51 -6.50 -32.19 -15.71
C LEU A 51 -7.89 -31.93 -15.15
N LEU A 52 -8.80 -32.87 -15.37
CA LEU A 52 -10.14 -32.77 -14.79
C LEU A 52 -10.11 -32.99 -13.27
N ALA A 53 -10.86 -32.17 -12.55
CA ALA A 53 -11.05 -32.37 -11.10
C ALA A 53 -11.88 -33.62 -10.84
N ALA A 54 -11.33 -34.56 -10.06
CA ALA A 54 -11.96 -35.80 -9.74
C ALA A 54 -11.85 -36.12 -8.25
N ILE A 55 -12.97 -36.55 -7.65
CA ILE A 55 -13.01 -37.00 -6.26
C ILE A 55 -12.16 -38.29 -6.07
N ARG A 56 -12.21 -39.16 -7.05
CA ARG A 56 -11.39 -40.35 -7.23
C ARG A 56 -11.36 -40.74 -8.71
N PRO A 57 -10.51 -41.65 -9.13
CA PRO A 57 -10.53 -42.14 -10.50
C PRO A 57 -11.96 -42.54 -10.94
N ASN A 58 -12.36 -42.09 -12.14
CA ASN A 58 -13.68 -42.30 -12.75
C ASN A 58 -14.86 -41.60 -12.04
N LEU A 59 -14.60 -40.65 -11.14
CA LEU A 59 -15.64 -39.84 -10.49
C LEU A 59 -15.28 -38.34 -10.55
N LEU A 60 -15.71 -37.67 -11.60
CA LEU A 60 -15.48 -36.25 -11.78
C LEU A 60 -16.35 -35.40 -10.84
N SER A 61 -15.89 -34.20 -10.52
CA SER A 61 -16.72 -33.16 -9.87
C SER A 61 -17.82 -32.66 -10.81
N LYS A 62 -18.89 -32.14 -10.24
CA LYS A 62 -19.90 -31.34 -10.93
C LYS A 62 -20.07 -29.99 -10.20
N PRO A 63 -20.07 -28.87 -10.94
CA PRO A 63 -19.82 -28.71 -12.40
C PRO A 63 -18.48 -29.32 -12.83
N VAL A 64 -18.41 -29.76 -14.09
CA VAL A 64 -17.15 -30.30 -14.63
C VAL A 64 -16.07 -29.22 -14.57
N SER A 65 -14.94 -29.58 -13.99
CA SER A 65 -13.92 -28.59 -13.64
C SER A 65 -12.54 -29.00 -14.15
N LEU A 66 -11.77 -28.02 -14.63
CA LEU A 66 -10.43 -28.20 -15.14
C LEU A 66 -9.44 -27.54 -14.16
N ILE A 67 -8.42 -28.26 -13.77
CA ILE A 67 -7.30 -27.75 -12.98
C ILE A 67 -6.15 -27.43 -13.94
N VAL A 68 -5.62 -26.21 -13.84
CA VAL A 68 -4.45 -25.77 -14.59
C VAL A 68 -3.33 -25.40 -13.60
N PRO A 69 -2.17 -26.08 -13.62
CA PRO A 69 -1.06 -25.73 -12.75
C PRO A 69 -0.48 -24.37 -13.10
N LYS A 70 -0.32 -23.47 -12.10
CA LYS A 70 0.33 -22.14 -12.28
C LYS A 70 1.85 -22.25 -12.37
N VAL A 71 2.43 -23.33 -11.83
CA VAL A 71 3.85 -23.60 -11.83
C VAL A 71 4.13 -24.71 -12.83
N THR A 72 5.22 -24.61 -13.58
CA THR A 72 5.64 -25.66 -14.51
C THR A 72 5.87 -26.96 -13.75
N VAL A 73 5.14 -28.00 -14.11
CA VAL A 73 5.34 -29.36 -13.60
C VAL A 73 6.59 -29.90 -14.29
N ALA A 74 7.69 -29.99 -13.54
CA ALA A 74 9.00 -30.34 -14.09
C ALA A 74 9.29 -31.84 -14.03
N ASP A 75 8.80 -32.53 -13.03
CA ASP A 75 9.08 -33.94 -12.75
C ASP A 75 7.87 -34.69 -12.16
N MET A 76 8.06 -35.98 -11.88
CA MET A 76 7.00 -36.82 -11.29
C MET A 76 6.66 -36.45 -9.85
N LYS A 77 7.59 -35.85 -9.10
CA LYS A 77 7.32 -35.39 -7.74
C LYS A 77 6.33 -34.22 -7.77
N ASP A 78 6.50 -33.30 -8.68
CA ASP A 78 5.58 -32.17 -8.88
C ASP A 78 4.23 -32.68 -9.44
N ALA A 79 4.28 -33.61 -10.40
CA ALA A 79 3.08 -34.23 -10.95
C ALA A 79 2.23 -34.90 -9.84
N ASN A 80 2.85 -35.63 -8.93
CA ASN A 80 2.16 -36.30 -7.85
C ASN A 80 1.45 -35.35 -6.88
N LYS A 81 1.98 -34.13 -6.67
CA LYS A 81 1.31 -33.08 -5.86
C LYS A 81 0.01 -32.61 -6.52
N ILE A 82 0.01 -32.49 -7.85
CA ILE A 82 -1.15 -32.05 -8.63
C ILE A 82 -2.17 -33.18 -8.80
N PHE A 83 -1.74 -34.34 -9.28
CA PHE A 83 -2.60 -35.51 -9.56
C PHE A 83 -3.12 -36.24 -8.31
N GLY A 84 -2.53 -35.96 -7.16
CA GLY A 84 -2.93 -36.53 -5.89
C GLY A 84 -3.74 -35.55 -5.04
N PRO A 85 -3.09 -34.97 -4.02
CA PRO A 85 -3.79 -34.17 -3.00
C PRO A 85 -4.49 -32.93 -3.57
N ALA A 86 -3.90 -32.22 -4.55
CA ALA A 86 -4.53 -31.02 -5.07
C ALA A 86 -5.77 -31.31 -5.91
N GLN A 87 -5.71 -32.33 -6.78
CA GLN A 87 -6.87 -32.73 -7.59
C GLN A 87 -8.07 -33.14 -6.73
N ALA A 88 -7.84 -33.98 -5.74
CA ALA A 88 -8.88 -34.43 -4.82
C ALA A 88 -9.45 -33.27 -3.98
N ALA A 89 -8.59 -32.39 -3.52
CA ALA A 89 -8.97 -31.20 -2.73
C ALA A 89 -9.85 -30.23 -3.52
N VAL A 90 -9.44 -29.87 -4.73
CA VAL A 90 -10.22 -29.00 -5.61
C VAL A 90 -11.58 -29.62 -5.94
N ALA A 91 -11.59 -30.90 -6.32
CA ALA A 91 -12.82 -31.60 -6.63
C ALA A 91 -13.79 -31.63 -5.44
N LYS A 92 -13.28 -31.98 -4.24
CA LYS A 92 -14.08 -31.95 -3.02
C LYS A 92 -14.60 -30.56 -2.70
N GLY A 93 -13.74 -29.53 -2.77
CA GLY A 93 -14.13 -28.13 -2.50
C GLY A 93 -15.26 -27.65 -3.40
N ILE A 94 -15.27 -28.07 -4.69
CA ILE A 94 -16.34 -27.77 -5.62
C ILE A 94 -17.64 -28.48 -5.25
N VAL A 95 -17.56 -29.79 -4.95
CA VAL A 95 -18.75 -30.58 -4.62
C VAL A 95 -19.37 -30.12 -3.30
N ASP A 96 -18.55 -29.83 -2.28
CA ASP A 96 -19.04 -29.27 -1.01
C ASP A 96 -19.69 -27.90 -1.21
N ALA A 97 -19.15 -27.06 -2.10
CA ALA A 97 -19.78 -25.78 -2.44
C ALA A 97 -21.15 -25.92 -3.12
N VAL A 98 -21.38 -27.03 -3.82
CA VAL A 98 -22.70 -27.38 -4.35
C VAL A 98 -23.63 -27.86 -3.22
N GLU A 99 -23.16 -28.76 -2.37
CA GLU A 99 -23.92 -29.28 -1.25
C GLU A 99 -24.36 -28.18 -0.27
N GLU A 100 -23.50 -27.19 -0.04
CA GLU A 100 -23.77 -26.01 0.79
C GLU A 100 -24.65 -24.94 0.09
N GLY A 101 -25.02 -25.15 -1.17
CA GLY A 101 -25.87 -24.25 -1.94
C GLY A 101 -25.18 -23.00 -2.48
N LEU A 102 -23.84 -22.91 -2.40
CA LEU A 102 -23.09 -21.81 -3.02
C LEU A 102 -23.19 -21.90 -4.55
N ILE A 103 -23.03 -23.07 -5.11
CA ILE A 103 -23.24 -23.34 -6.54
C ILE A 103 -24.67 -23.88 -6.70
N PRO A 104 -25.55 -23.25 -7.50
CA PRO A 104 -26.92 -23.69 -7.67
C PRO A 104 -27.01 -25.07 -8.36
N MET A 105 -27.82 -25.97 -7.82
CA MET A 105 -28.02 -27.31 -8.35
C MET A 105 -28.45 -27.34 -9.82
N ASN A 106 -29.25 -26.39 -10.25
CA ASN A 106 -29.71 -26.27 -11.65
C ASN A 106 -28.63 -25.78 -12.64
N LYS A 107 -27.42 -25.49 -12.14
CA LYS A 107 -26.29 -25.06 -12.97
C LYS A 107 -25.21 -26.12 -13.16
N LEU A 108 -25.35 -27.29 -12.55
CA LEU A 108 -24.31 -28.33 -12.53
C LEU A 108 -23.92 -28.86 -13.90
N ASP A 109 -24.86 -28.93 -14.84
CA ASP A 109 -24.62 -29.41 -16.20
C ASP A 109 -24.46 -28.27 -17.23
N ASP A 110 -24.76 -27.01 -16.82
CA ASP A 110 -24.63 -25.82 -17.65
C ASP A 110 -23.33 -25.07 -17.44
N TRP A 111 -22.80 -25.11 -16.23
CA TRP A 111 -21.55 -24.41 -15.87
C TRP A 111 -20.35 -25.34 -15.95
N VAL A 112 -19.20 -24.72 -16.22
CA VAL A 112 -17.87 -25.33 -16.07
C VAL A 112 -16.99 -24.40 -15.23
N ILE A 113 -15.96 -24.97 -14.62
CA ILE A 113 -15.02 -24.27 -13.78
C ILE A 113 -13.60 -24.50 -14.33
N ILE A 114 -12.81 -23.43 -14.43
CA ILE A 114 -11.36 -23.52 -14.62
C ILE A 114 -10.72 -23.03 -13.33
N ALA A 115 -9.95 -23.86 -12.67
CA ALA A 115 -9.20 -23.55 -11.46
C ALA A 115 -7.70 -23.55 -11.75
N SER A 116 -7.07 -22.39 -11.72
CA SER A 116 -5.63 -22.25 -11.78
C SER A 116 -5.04 -22.43 -10.39
N VAL A 117 -4.20 -23.43 -10.20
CA VAL A 117 -3.72 -23.88 -8.89
C VAL A 117 -2.21 -23.65 -8.78
N PHE A 118 -1.79 -22.94 -7.73
CA PHE A 118 -0.40 -22.80 -7.35
C PHE A 118 -0.07 -23.74 -6.19
N ILE A 119 0.98 -24.53 -6.38
CA ILE A 119 1.61 -25.31 -5.32
C ILE A 119 3.08 -24.90 -5.30
N HIS A 120 3.58 -24.51 -4.14
CA HIS A 120 4.98 -24.14 -4.02
C HIS A 120 5.90 -25.34 -4.36
N PRO A 121 6.93 -25.17 -5.20
CA PRO A 121 7.80 -26.28 -5.61
C PRO A 121 8.43 -27.04 -4.42
N ALA A 122 8.76 -26.33 -3.34
CA ALA A 122 9.31 -26.93 -2.11
C ALA A 122 8.25 -27.51 -1.15
N ALA A 123 6.96 -27.47 -1.50
CA ALA A 123 5.94 -28.11 -0.68
C ALA A 123 6.11 -29.64 -0.71
N ASP A 124 6.06 -30.27 0.45
CA ASP A 124 6.29 -31.71 0.62
C ASP A 124 5.25 -32.42 1.52
N ASP A 125 4.44 -31.65 2.24
CA ASP A 125 3.37 -32.20 3.07
C ASP A 125 2.06 -32.33 2.27
N TYR A 126 1.75 -33.55 1.81
CA TYR A 126 0.55 -33.84 1.00
C TYR A 126 -0.76 -33.56 1.75
N ARG A 127 -0.76 -33.64 3.08
CA ARG A 127 -1.95 -33.33 3.89
C ARG A 127 -2.22 -31.82 3.86
N LYS A 128 -1.18 -31.00 4.04
CA LYS A 128 -1.31 -29.55 3.94
C LYS A 128 -1.64 -29.10 2.52
N ILE A 129 -1.02 -29.72 1.50
CA ILE A 129 -1.39 -29.45 0.10
C ILE A 129 -2.89 -29.71 -0.10
N TYR A 130 -3.42 -30.83 0.40
CA TYR A 130 -4.85 -31.12 0.33
C TYR A 130 -5.69 -30.08 1.06
N GLN A 131 -5.42 -29.83 2.35
CA GLN A 131 -6.22 -28.95 3.19
C GLN A 131 -6.25 -27.50 2.65
N PHE A 132 -5.10 -26.99 2.26
CA PHE A 132 -5.01 -25.61 1.80
C PHE A 132 -5.62 -25.40 0.41
N ASN A 133 -5.46 -26.38 -0.52
CA ASN A 133 -6.14 -26.31 -1.82
C ASN A 133 -7.66 -26.47 -1.68
N TYR A 134 -8.14 -27.29 -0.76
CA TYR A 134 -9.56 -27.38 -0.44
C TYR A 134 -10.11 -26.05 0.06
N GLY A 135 -9.48 -25.45 1.09
CA GLY A 135 -9.90 -24.17 1.64
C GLY A 135 -9.83 -23.03 0.61
N ALA A 136 -8.73 -22.96 -0.16
CA ALA A 136 -8.56 -21.95 -1.20
C ALA A 136 -9.64 -22.08 -2.29
N THR A 137 -9.97 -23.30 -2.71
CA THR A 137 -11.02 -23.54 -3.71
C THR A 137 -12.39 -23.07 -3.23
N LYS A 138 -12.78 -23.47 -2.01
CA LYS A 138 -14.08 -23.05 -1.43
C LYS A 138 -14.17 -21.53 -1.31
N LEU A 139 -13.12 -20.91 -0.76
CA LEU A 139 -13.08 -19.46 -0.58
C LEU A 139 -13.12 -18.73 -1.93
N ALA A 140 -12.39 -19.21 -2.93
CA ALA A 140 -12.40 -18.63 -4.27
C ALA A 140 -13.79 -18.72 -4.92
N ILE A 141 -14.49 -19.86 -4.79
CA ILE A 141 -15.88 -20.03 -5.26
C ILE A 141 -16.81 -19.03 -4.57
N GLN A 142 -16.73 -18.93 -3.24
CA GLN A 142 -17.54 -18.00 -2.46
C GLN A 142 -17.31 -16.55 -2.90
N ARG A 143 -16.05 -16.15 -3.09
CA ARG A 143 -15.67 -14.82 -3.56
C ARG A 143 -16.18 -14.53 -4.96
N ALA A 144 -16.03 -15.49 -5.88
CA ALA A 144 -16.53 -15.40 -7.25
C ALA A 144 -18.04 -15.10 -7.28
N LEU A 145 -18.83 -15.92 -6.61
CA LEU A 145 -20.30 -15.84 -6.65
C LEU A 145 -20.87 -14.66 -5.84
N ARG A 146 -20.07 -14.08 -4.94
CA ARG A 146 -20.41 -12.86 -4.20
C ARG A 146 -19.86 -11.58 -4.84
N ASN A 147 -19.20 -11.65 -6.00
CA ASN A 147 -18.50 -10.52 -6.63
C ASN A 147 -17.53 -9.81 -5.66
N TYR A 148 -16.80 -10.59 -4.86
CA TYR A 148 -15.82 -10.08 -3.92
C TYR A 148 -14.45 -9.90 -4.62
N PRO A 149 -13.68 -8.85 -4.29
CA PRO A 149 -13.97 -7.83 -3.29
C PRO A 149 -14.83 -6.67 -3.84
N PRO A 150 -15.62 -6.01 -2.99
CA PRO A 150 -16.28 -4.77 -3.37
C PRO A 150 -15.26 -3.66 -3.62
N ILE A 151 -15.60 -2.71 -4.49
CA ILE A 151 -14.66 -1.66 -4.92
C ILE A 151 -14.12 -0.82 -3.75
N GLU A 152 -14.94 -0.59 -2.73
CA GLU A 152 -14.58 0.16 -1.53
C GLU A 152 -13.45 -0.54 -0.75
N LYS A 153 -13.48 -1.88 -0.66
CA LYS A 153 -12.41 -2.66 -0.04
C LYS A 153 -11.11 -2.54 -0.84
N ILE A 154 -11.18 -2.62 -2.17
CA ILE A 154 -10.01 -2.44 -3.03
C ILE A 154 -9.39 -1.05 -2.81
N PHE A 155 -10.23 0.01 -2.80
CA PHE A 155 -9.74 1.36 -2.54
C PHE A 155 -9.14 1.53 -1.14
N TYR A 156 -9.71 0.87 -0.15
CA TYR A 156 -9.17 0.87 1.22
C TYR A 156 -7.83 0.14 1.31
N ASP A 157 -7.71 -1.02 0.69
CA ASP A 157 -6.56 -1.91 0.88
C ASP A 157 -5.39 -1.65 -0.08
N LYS A 158 -5.63 -1.06 -1.27
CA LYS A 158 -4.60 -0.86 -2.31
C LYS A 158 -3.29 -0.23 -1.82
N ASP A 159 -3.38 0.64 -0.81
CA ASP A 159 -2.24 1.33 -0.21
C ASP A 159 -1.79 0.71 1.12
N ARG A 160 -2.50 -0.30 1.62
CA ARG A 160 -2.28 -0.95 2.93
C ARG A 160 -1.80 -2.39 2.80
N ALA A 161 -2.18 -3.04 1.73
CA ALA A 161 -1.89 -4.44 1.51
C ALA A 161 -0.38 -4.72 1.37
N LYS A 162 0.05 -5.87 1.88
CA LYS A 162 1.39 -6.43 1.66
C LYS A 162 1.23 -7.75 0.92
N HIS A 163 1.96 -7.93 -0.16
CA HIS A 163 1.96 -9.21 -0.86
C HIS A 163 2.78 -10.24 -0.06
N PRO A 164 2.17 -11.34 0.43
CA PRO A 164 2.82 -12.25 1.37
C PRO A 164 4.05 -12.95 0.79
N VAL A 165 4.04 -13.27 -0.49
CA VAL A 165 5.17 -13.96 -1.16
C VAL A 165 6.31 -12.99 -1.46
N ALA A 166 6.02 -11.83 -2.04
CA ALA A 166 7.04 -10.84 -2.39
C ALA A 166 7.58 -10.07 -1.18
N GLY A 167 6.81 -9.99 -0.09
CA GLY A 167 7.20 -9.26 1.10
C GLY A 167 7.37 -7.75 0.90
N ILE A 168 6.95 -7.21 -0.25
CA ILE A 168 7.10 -5.80 -0.60
C ILE A 168 5.88 -5.03 -0.12
N ARG A 169 6.14 -3.92 0.55
CA ARG A 169 5.13 -2.93 0.91
C ARG A 169 5.59 -1.56 0.44
N VAL A 170 4.74 -0.90 -0.33
CA VAL A 170 4.96 0.51 -0.68
C VAL A 170 4.40 1.37 0.45
N PRO A 171 5.22 2.18 1.13
CA PRO A 171 4.74 3.01 2.23
C PRO A 171 3.75 4.05 1.73
N ARG A 172 2.69 4.31 2.52
CA ARG A 172 1.66 5.31 2.26
C ARG A 172 1.24 6.01 3.55
N LEU A 173 0.74 7.23 3.43
CA LEU A 173 0.35 8.08 4.56
C LEU A 173 -1.13 7.89 4.93
N TRP A 174 -1.50 6.70 5.40
CA TRP A 174 -2.90 6.34 5.69
C TRP A 174 -3.30 6.45 7.17
N ARG A 175 -2.32 6.54 8.08
CA ARG A 175 -2.57 6.53 9.53
C ARG A 175 -1.87 7.71 10.25
N PRO A 176 -2.28 8.98 10.01
CA PRO A 176 -1.71 10.11 10.76
C PRO A 176 -2.14 10.07 12.25
N PRO A 177 -1.42 10.83 13.11
CA PRO A 177 -0.33 11.73 12.76
C PRO A 177 1.03 11.04 12.65
N TYR A 178 1.99 11.70 11.95
CA TYR A 178 3.36 11.24 11.72
C TYR A 178 4.38 12.24 12.26
N VAL A 179 5.61 11.76 12.50
CA VAL A 179 6.81 12.59 12.66
C VAL A 179 7.65 12.45 11.40
N GLN A 180 7.86 13.56 10.70
CA GLN A 180 8.73 13.65 9.53
C GLN A 180 10.08 14.20 9.96
N VAL A 181 11.14 13.42 9.78
CA VAL A 181 12.51 13.80 10.17
C VAL A 181 13.17 14.49 8.99
N ALA A 182 13.43 15.79 9.12
CA ALA A 182 14.15 16.56 8.10
C ALA A 182 15.66 16.31 8.19
N LEU A 183 16.22 15.72 7.14
CA LEU A 183 17.63 15.41 6.97
C LEU A 183 18.32 16.57 6.24
N ASP A 184 18.63 17.66 6.96
CA ASP A 184 19.18 18.92 6.40
C ASP A 184 20.70 19.02 6.49
N HIS A 185 21.35 18.16 7.28
CA HIS A 185 22.79 18.24 7.49
C HIS A 185 23.56 17.89 6.20
N PRO A 186 24.55 18.72 5.80
CA PRO A 186 25.24 18.56 4.52
C PRO A 186 26.31 17.44 4.51
N ALA A 187 26.37 16.54 5.49
CA ALA A 187 27.26 15.37 5.51
C ALA A 187 26.44 14.08 5.42
N LEU A 188 26.65 13.34 4.33
CA LEU A 188 25.91 12.09 4.04
C LEU A 188 26.03 11.06 5.16
N GLU A 189 27.25 10.83 5.67
CA GLU A 189 27.49 9.82 6.72
C GLU A 189 26.72 10.14 8.00
N LYS A 190 26.56 11.44 8.34
CA LYS A 190 25.75 11.87 9.48
C LYS A 190 24.28 11.58 9.25
N GLN A 191 23.76 11.84 8.04
CA GLN A 191 22.37 11.52 7.71
C GLN A 191 22.10 10.02 7.75
N ILE A 192 22.97 9.22 7.17
CA ILE A 192 22.88 7.75 7.24
C ILE A 192 22.91 7.27 8.70
N LYS A 193 23.78 7.86 9.54
CA LYS A 193 23.83 7.52 10.98
C LYS A 193 22.52 7.86 11.67
N VAL A 194 21.95 9.04 11.44
CA VAL A 194 20.63 9.44 11.98
C VAL A 194 19.58 8.39 11.59
N VAL A 195 19.47 8.08 10.29
CA VAL A 195 18.46 7.12 9.79
C VAL A 195 18.60 5.74 10.43
N LYS A 196 19.82 5.22 10.56
CA LYS A 196 20.11 3.92 11.17
C LYS A 196 19.78 3.86 12.67
N THR A 197 19.81 5.01 13.35
CA THR A 197 19.56 5.12 14.80
C THR A 197 18.06 5.28 15.12
N LEU A 198 17.22 5.63 14.12
CA LEU A 198 15.78 5.80 14.35
C LEU A 198 15.12 4.49 14.80
N PRO A 199 14.18 4.53 15.75
CA PRO A 199 13.43 3.35 16.16
C PRO A 199 12.54 2.83 15.02
N LYS A 200 12.19 1.56 15.10
CA LYS A 200 11.23 0.96 14.18
C LYS A 200 9.83 1.50 14.49
N SER A 201 9.22 2.22 13.55
CA SER A 201 7.86 2.71 13.67
C SER A 201 7.31 3.02 12.28
N ASP A 202 6.02 2.80 12.06
CA ASP A 202 5.27 3.19 10.87
C ASP A 202 4.85 4.67 10.89
N ARG A 203 5.12 5.37 12.01
CA ARG A 203 4.82 6.79 12.20
C ARG A 203 5.96 7.72 11.81
N ILE A 204 7.07 7.18 11.27
CA ILE A 204 8.25 7.95 10.88
C ILE A 204 8.29 8.10 9.37
N ILE A 205 8.34 9.36 8.92
CA ILE A 205 8.64 9.78 7.56
C ILE A 205 10.07 10.32 7.53
N LEU A 206 10.81 10.11 6.47
CA LEU A 206 12.11 10.72 6.23
C LEU A 206 11.98 11.79 5.16
N GLU A 207 12.61 12.94 5.37
CA GLU A 207 12.71 14.01 4.38
C GLU A 207 14.17 14.20 4.00
N VAL A 208 14.47 14.03 2.73
CA VAL A 208 15.76 14.45 2.18
C VAL A 208 15.67 15.95 1.95
N GLY A 209 16.25 16.71 2.90
CA GLY A 209 16.06 18.16 2.99
C GLY A 209 16.73 18.95 1.87
N THR A 210 16.22 20.13 1.59
CA THR A 210 16.70 21.01 0.51
C THR A 210 18.22 21.27 0.56
N PRO A 211 18.85 21.55 1.72
CA PRO A 211 20.31 21.76 1.75
C PRO A 211 21.11 20.53 1.39
N PHE A 212 20.62 19.35 1.77
CA PHE A 212 21.25 18.07 1.46
C PHE A 212 21.13 17.74 -0.03
N LEU A 213 19.92 17.88 -0.60
CA LEU A 213 19.67 17.73 -2.04
C LEU A 213 20.50 18.67 -2.89
N LYS A 214 20.62 19.95 -2.50
CA LYS A 214 21.44 20.93 -3.22
C LYS A 214 22.93 20.59 -3.23
N LYS A 215 23.41 19.89 -2.21
CA LYS A 215 24.82 19.48 -2.13
C LYS A 215 25.11 18.18 -2.89
N TYR A 216 24.23 17.19 -2.83
CA TYR A 216 24.49 15.84 -3.36
C TYR A 216 23.62 15.44 -4.55
N GLY A 217 22.68 16.29 -4.96
CA GLY A 217 21.73 15.96 -6.02
C GLY A 217 20.65 14.95 -5.57
N VAL A 218 19.80 14.59 -6.52
CA VAL A 218 18.67 13.69 -6.28
C VAL A 218 19.11 12.25 -5.97
N GLU A 219 20.32 11.86 -6.35
CA GLU A 219 20.92 10.54 -6.04
C GLU A 219 21.02 10.30 -4.52
N SER A 220 21.06 11.37 -3.73
CA SER A 220 21.02 11.27 -2.27
C SER A 220 19.74 10.65 -1.74
N ILE A 221 18.64 10.72 -2.48
CA ILE A 221 17.37 10.05 -2.15
C ILE A 221 17.56 8.54 -2.19
N GLN A 222 18.19 8.02 -3.26
CA GLN A 222 18.49 6.59 -3.38
C GLN A 222 19.42 6.12 -2.26
N GLN A 223 20.43 6.90 -1.88
CA GLN A 223 21.34 6.57 -0.78
C GLN A 223 20.61 6.46 0.56
N ILE A 224 19.62 7.30 0.82
CA ILE A 224 18.75 7.20 2.00
C ILE A 224 17.82 5.98 1.87
N ARG A 225 17.25 5.71 0.69
CA ARG A 225 16.41 4.53 0.42
C ARG A 225 17.15 3.22 0.71
N ASP A 226 18.43 3.11 0.37
CA ASP A 226 19.23 1.91 0.57
C ASP A 226 19.33 1.51 2.05
N VAL A 227 19.32 2.48 2.96
CA VAL A 227 19.35 2.25 4.41
C VAL A 227 17.97 2.25 5.07
N ALA A 228 16.95 2.79 4.40
CA ALA A 228 15.59 2.98 4.93
C ALA A 228 14.52 2.35 4.03
N LYS A 229 14.74 1.12 3.58
CA LYS A 229 13.98 0.43 2.51
C LYS A 229 12.45 0.55 2.60
N GLU A 230 11.87 0.51 3.80
CA GLU A 230 10.41 0.52 4.01
C GLU A 230 9.86 1.85 4.53
N LYS A 231 10.69 2.90 4.67
CA LYS A 231 10.23 4.21 5.15
C LYS A 231 9.64 5.03 4.01
N PHE A 232 8.67 5.88 4.34
CA PHE A 232 8.20 6.91 3.41
C PHE A 232 9.27 7.99 3.31
N ILE A 233 9.73 8.28 2.08
CA ILE A 233 10.78 9.25 1.81
C ILE A 233 10.21 10.42 0.99
N VAL A 234 10.40 11.63 1.51
CA VAL A 234 10.02 12.89 0.87
C VAL A 234 11.27 13.57 0.32
N ALA A 235 11.25 13.99 -0.94
CA ALA A 235 12.27 14.83 -1.55
C ALA A 235 11.88 16.31 -1.44
N ASP A 236 12.56 17.08 -0.61
CA ASP A 236 12.27 18.51 -0.42
C ASP A 236 13.01 19.38 -1.46
N LEU A 237 12.56 19.28 -2.71
CA LEU A 237 13.12 20.05 -3.83
C LEU A 237 12.75 21.53 -3.79
N LYS A 238 11.65 21.88 -3.10
CA LYS A 238 11.05 23.25 -3.13
C LYS A 238 10.90 23.77 -4.55
N THR A 239 10.41 22.90 -5.43
CA THR A 239 10.20 23.18 -6.85
C THR A 239 9.46 24.50 -7.05
N LEU A 240 10.03 25.39 -7.88
CA LEU A 240 9.42 26.68 -8.27
C LEU A 240 8.93 26.69 -9.70
N ASP A 241 9.63 25.98 -10.60
CA ASP A 241 9.32 25.87 -12.02
C ASP A 241 9.68 24.47 -12.53
N VAL A 242 9.38 24.16 -13.79
CA VAL A 242 9.58 22.85 -14.45
C VAL A 242 9.09 21.65 -13.63
N GLY A 243 7.96 21.83 -12.95
CA GLY A 243 7.45 20.93 -11.93
C GLY A 243 7.37 19.46 -12.36
N LYS A 244 7.00 19.20 -13.65
CA LYS A 244 6.98 17.83 -14.17
C LYS A 244 8.37 17.17 -14.12
N LEU A 245 9.40 17.85 -14.58
CA LEU A 245 10.76 17.29 -14.66
C LEU A 245 11.34 17.02 -13.26
N GLU A 246 11.11 17.91 -12.30
CA GLU A 246 11.61 17.71 -10.94
C GLU A 246 10.85 16.58 -10.21
N VAL A 247 9.57 16.41 -10.50
CA VAL A 247 8.82 15.23 -10.02
C VAL A 247 9.37 13.93 -10.61
N ASP A 248 9.68 13.91 -11.91
CA ASP A 248 10.30 12.75 -12.58
C ASP A 248 11.64 12.40 -11.91
N PHE A 249 12.50 13.38 -11.62
CA PHE A 249 13.77 13.15 -10.91
C PHE A 249 13.58 12.54 -9.52
N ALA A 250 12.63 13.05 -8.73
CA ALA A 250 12.35 12.52 -7.40
C ALA A 250 11.81 11.08 -7.48
N PHE A 251 10.94 10.81 -8.45
CA PHE A 251 10.36 9.48 -8.68
C PHE A 251 11.43 8.47 -9.10
N ASP A 252 12.28 8.82 -10.06
CA ASP A 252 13.37 7.95 -10.55
C ASP A 252 14.38 7.64 -9.42
N ALA A 253 14.59 8.59 -8.51
CA ALA A 253 15.40 8.40 -7.32
C ALA A 253 14.65 7.68 -6.17
N THR A 254 13.45 7.15 -6.42
CA THR A 254 12.64 6.36 -5.46
C THR A 254 12.02 7.13 -4.28
N ALA A 255 11.75 8.43 -4.43
CA ALA A 255 10.96 9.17 -3.46
C ALA A 255 9.49 8.71 -3.47
N ASP A 256 8.84 8.73 -2.30
CA ASP A 256 7.40 8.48 -2.14
C ASP A 256 6.60 9.77 -2.15
N GLY A 257 7.26 10.91 -1.95
CA GLY A 257 6.68 12.24 -2.00
C GLY A 257 7.70 13.28 -2.45
N VAL A 258 7.22 14.38 -2.97
CA VAL A 258 8.03 15.49 -3.48
C VAL A 258 7.41 16.82 -3.09
N VAL A 259 8.25 17.83 -2.78
CA VAL A 259 7.81 19.12 -2.26
C VAL A 259 8.02 20.22 -3.30
N ALA A 260 6.96 20.98 -3.60
CA ALA A 260 7.03 22.24 -4.32
C ALA A 260 6.86 23.43 -3.36
N SER A 261 7.49 24.54 -3.70
CA SER A 261 7.26 25.82 -3.02
C SER A 261 5.91 26.42 -3.42
N GLY A 262 5.11 26.79 -2.44
CA GLY A 262 3.85 27.54 -2.65
C GLY A 262 4.03 28.91 -3.31
N LEU A 263 5.25 29.41 -3.36
CA LEU A 263 5.61 30.65 -4.10
C LEU A 263 5.61 30.45 -5.62
N ALA A 264 5.69 29.20 -6.10
CA ALA A 264 5.58 28.89 -7.53
C ALA A 264 4.27 29.38 -8.14
N SER A 265 4.24 29.57 -9.45
CA SER A 265 3.01 29.94 -10.14
C SER A 265 1.92 28.86 -9.95
N THR A 266 0.65 29.25 -9.98
CA THR A 266 -0.47 28.30 -9.93
C THR A 266 -0.37 27.24 -11.04
N ALA A 267 0.05 27.66 -12.24
CA ALA A 267 0.23 26.74 -13.36
C ALA A 267 1.36 25.73 -13.14
N SER A 268 2.48 26.15 -12.51
CA SER A 268 3.58 25.25 -12.16
C SER A 268 3.14 24.25 -11.08
N LEU A 269 2.43 24.71 -10.04
CA LEU A 269 1.89 23.86 -8.98
C LEU A 269 0.89 22.83 -9.51
N ASP A 270 -0.02 23.25 -10.39
CA ASP A 270 -1.00 22.33 -10.98
C ASP A 270 -0.32 21.22 -11.80
N LYS A 271 0.69 21.59 -12.61
CA LYS A 271 1.48 20.60 -13.38
C LYS A 271 2.28 19.66 -12.46
N PHE A 272 2.89 20.21 -11.42
CA PHE A 272 3.64 19.44 -10.41
C PHE A 272 2.73 18.40 -9.72
N ILE A 273 1.57 18.84 -9.21
CA ILE A 273 0.62 17.99 -8.51
C ILE A 273 0.09 16.90 -9.45
N LEU A 274 -0.29 17.27 -10.69
CA LEU A 274 -0.80 16.32 -11.68
C LEU A 274 0.23 15.25 -12.00
N GLU A 275 1.50 15.62 -12.17
CA GLU A 275 2.57 14.65 -12.48
C GLU A 275 2.86 13.72 -11.32
N ALA A 276 2.96 14.24 -10.09
CA ALA A 276 3.13 13.42 -8.90
C ALA A 276 1.98 12.39 -8.75
N GLN A 277 0.74 12.82 -9.01
CA GLN A 277 -0.41 11.92 -8.99
C GLN A 277 -0.35 10.88 -10.12
N ARG A 278 0.09 11.26 -11.32
CA ARG A 278 0.26 10.33 -12.46
C ARG A 278 1.28 9.24 -12.13
N LEU A 279 2.37 9.59 -11.47
CA LEU A 279 3.43 8.65 -11.07
C LEU A 279 3.11 7.90 -9.77
N GLY A 280 2.04 8.29 -9.05
CA GLY A 280 1.61 7.62 -7.83
C GLY A 280 2.41 7.99 -6.58
N ILE A 281 3.20 9.08 -6.61
CA ILE A 281 3.85 9.66 -5.44
C ILE A 281 3.04 10.81 -4.87
N HIS A 282 3.36 11.27 -3.65
CA HIS A 282 2.60 12.32 -2.98
C HIS A 282 3.13 13.71 -3.34
N ALA A 283 2.23 14.61 -3.73
CA ALA A 283 2.54 16.02 -3.96
C ALA A 283 2.40 16.80 -2.66
N PHE A 284 3.48 17.40 -2.19
CA PHE A 284 3.53 18.32 -1.06
C PHE A 284 3.64 19.76 -1.56
N VAL A 285 2.86 20.67 -0.99
CA VAL A 285 2.98 22.11 -1.25
C VAL A 285 3.39 22.82 0.03
N ASP A 286 4.62 23.34 0.05
CA ASP A 286 5.17 24.09 1.18
C ASP A 286 4.78 25.56 1.07
N THR A 287 4.01 26.07 2.02
CA THR A 287 3.51 27.45 2.05
C THR A 287 4.45 28.42 2.77
N MET A 288 5.73 28.07 2.97
CA MET A 288 6.74 28.99 3.52
C MET A 288 6.72 30.31 2.75
N GLU A 289 6.68 31.45 3.46
CA GLU A 289 6.62 32.81 2.94
C GLU A 289 5.40 33.14 2.04
N VAL A 290 4.45 32.24 1.89
CA VAL A 290 3.16 32.55 1.25
C VAL A 290 2.31 33.39 2.22
N GLN A 291 2.00 34.61 1.84
CA GLN A 291 1.27 35.57 2.70
C GLN A 291 -0.14 35.09 3.02
N ASN A 292 -0.89 34.61 2.02
CA ASN A 292 -2.22 34.06 2.18
C ASN A 292 -2.30 32.61 1.67
N PRO A 293 -1.97 31.61 2.51
CA PRO A 293 -1.98 30.21 2.09
C PRO A 293 -3.36 29.72 1.61
N ILE A 294 -4.44 30.16 2.25
CA ILE A 294 -5.80 29.73 1.88
C ILE A 294 -6.16 30.19 0.47
N GLU A 295 -5.90 31.48 0.15
CA GLU A 295 -6.15 32.02 -1.18
C GLU A 295 -5.32 31.31 -2.25
N LYS A 296 -4.02 31.13 -1.98
CA LYS A 296 -3.12 30.41 -2.88
C LYS A 296 -3.61 28.99 -3.17
N LEU A 297 -3.96 28.25 -2.14
CA LEU A 297 -4.42 26.87 -2.25
C LEU A 297 -5.80 26.77 -2.92
N SER A 298 -6.69 27.74 -2.68
CA SER A 298 -8.00 27.78 -3.33
C SER A 298 -7.93 28.04 -4.83
N SER A 299 -6.89 28.76 -5.30
CA SER A 299 -6.67 29.06 -6.72
C SER A 299 -6.15 27.86 -7.53
N LEU A 300 -5.71 26.77 -6.87
CA LEU A 300 -5.23 25.57 -7.54
C LEU A 300 -6.40 24.76 -8.15
N LYS A 301 -6.21 24.31 -9.39
CA LYS A 301 -7.10 23.35 -10.07
C LYS A 301 -6.88 21.94 -9.54
N GLN A 302 -5.64 21.59 -9.24
CA GLN A 302 -5.27 20.27 -8.71
C GLN A 302 -5.23 20.31 -7.18
N THR A 303 -5.52 19.17 -6.55
CA THR A 303 -5.51 19.05 -5.08
C THR A 303 -4.20 18.39 -4.64
N PRO A 304 -3.35 19.04 -3.85
CA PRO A 304 -2.13 18.42 -3.31
C PRO A 304 -2.50 17.30 -2.32
N ASP A 305 -1.57 16.39 -2.06
CA ASP A 305 -1.74 15.36 -1.06
C ASP A 305 -1.45 15.86 0.35
N VAL A 306 -0.47 16.74 0.45
CA VAL A 306 -0.03 17.36 1.70
C VAL A 306 0.20 18.84 1.51
N VAL A 307 -0.27 19.64 2.46
CA VAL A 307 0.05 21.05 2.57
C VAL A 307 0.95 21.25 3.78
N ILE A 308 2.07 21.95 3.62
CA ILE A 308 2.99 22.27 4.71
C ILE A 308 2.81 23.73 5.14
N LEU A 309 2.46 23.93 6.40
CA LEU A 309 2.50 25.24 7.07
C LEU A 309 3.88 25.41 7.70
N HIS A 310 4.77 26.10 7.03
CA HIS A 310 6.17 26.19 7.35
C HIS A 310 6.57 27.59 7.84
N ARG A 311 7.39 27.67 8.89
CA ARG A 311 8.11 28.86 9.31
C ARG A 311 9.59 28.70 8.99
N ALA A 312 10.18 29.66 8.30
CA ALA A 312 11.59 29.61 7.93
C ALA A 312 12.52 29.60 9.16
N ILE A 313 13.63 28.86 9.07
CA ILE A 313 14.63 28.73 10.14
C ILE A 313 15.27 30.08 10.48
N ASP A 314 15.55 30.92 9.48
CA ASP A 314 16.16 32.23 9.68
C ASP A 314 15.24 33.17 10.48
N VAL A 315 13.94 33.09 10.26
CA VAL A 315 12.91 33.81 11.06
C VAL A 315 12.86 33.27 12.48
N GLU A 316 12.98 31.96 12.67
CA GLU A 316 13.02 31.31 13.99
C GLU A 316 14.26 31.80 14.78
N GLN A 317 15.42 31.82 14.17
CA GLN A 317 16.68 32.25 14.80
C GLN A 317 16.72 33.75 15.12
N SER A 318 16.04 34.57 14.34
CA SER A 318 15.95 36.01 14.60
C SER A 318 15.08 36.39 15.80
N THR A 319 14.24 35.46 16.27
CA THR A 319 13.35 35.60 17.43
C THR A 319 13.94 34.96 18.67
N THR A 320 15.19 35.24 19.00
CA THR A 320 15.91 34.72 20.19
C THR A 320 15.15 35.00 21.48
N GLY A 321 14.81 33.93 22.23
CA GLY A 321 14.13 33.99 23.54
C GLY A 321 12.61 33.79 23.51
N ALA A 322 11.98 33.73 22.35
CA ALA A 322 10.56 33.41 22.28
C ALA A 322 10.32 31.91 22.59
N LYS A 323 9.38 31.60 23.49
CA LYS A 323 8.95 30.21 23.75
C LYS A 323 8.26 29.66 22.50
N SER A 324 8.65 28.47 22.07
CA SER A 324 7.95 27.75 20.98
C SER A 324 6.68 27.07 21.51
N PRO A 325 5.51 27.16 20.79
CA PRO A 325 5.27 28.01 19.63
C PRO A 325 4.99 29.44 20.04
N ASP A 326 5.60 30.40 19.34
CA ASP A 326 5.29 31.82 19.51
C ASP A 326 3.96 32.22 18.85
N ALA A 327 3.55 33.50 19.01
CA ALA A 327 2.27 33.99 18.49
C ALA A 327 2.14 33.84 16.97
N SER A 328 3.23 34.01 16.21
CA SER A 328 3.25 33.86 14.75
C SER A 328 3.06 32.41 14.32
N GLN A 329 3.74 31.49 14.98
CA GLN A 329 3.55 30.03 14.75
C GLN A 329 2.12 29.60 15.08
N ARG A 330 1.59 30.03 16.23
CA ARG A 330 0.21 29.70 16.63
C ARG A 330 -0.80 30.19 15.61
N ALA A 331 -0.65 31.43 15.13
CA ALA A 331 -1.51 32.00 14.10
C ALA A 331 -1.45 31.19 12.79
N ARG A 332 -0.23 30.77 12.40
CA ARG A 332 -0.05 29.95 11.19
C ARG A 332 -0.63 28.54 11.33
N TRP A 333 -0.38 27.87 12.45
CA TRP A 333 -0.92 26.53 12.69
C TRP A 333 -2.42 26.52 12.91
N ALA A 334 -3.03 27.62 13.35
CA ALA A 334 -4.49 27.80 13.39
C ALA A 334 -5.17 27.77 12.00
N LEU A 335 -4.38 27.77 10.90
CA LEU A 335 -4.90 27.56 9.55
C LEU A 335 -5.15 26.08 9.23
N VAL A 336 -4.65 25.13 10.03
CA VAL A 336 -4.84 23.68 9.79
C VAL A 336 -6.30 23.30 9.56
N PRO A 337 -7.27 23.62 10.44
CA PRO A 337 -8.66 23.28 10.22
C PRO A 337 -9.25 23.95 8.98
N LYS A 338 -8.86 25.18 8.66
CA LYS A 338 -9.33 25.90 7.46
C LYS A 338 -8.86 25.23 6.16
N ILE A 339 -7.62 24.72 6.13
CA ILE A 339 -7.11 23.97 4.98
C ILE A 339 -7.87 22.65 4.83
N LYS A 340 -8.12 21.93 5.93
CA LYS A 340 -8.91 20.71 5.90
C LYS A 340 -10.32 20.97 5.38
N GLU A 341 -10.96 22.04 5.83
CA GLU A 341 -12.29 22.45 5.38
C GLU A 341 -12.30 22.81 3.88
N LEU A 342 -11.30 23.58 3.40
CA LEU A 342 -11.12 23.93 1.98
C LEU A 342 -11.19 22.71 1.08
N TYR A 343 -10.59 21.59 1.51
CA TYR A 343 -10.50 20.37 0.72
C TYR A 343 -11.53 19.30 1.07
N ALA A 344 -12.33 19.48 2.12
CA ALA A 344 -13.32 18.49 2.55
C ALA A 344 -14.35 18.13 1.47
N SER A 345 -14.76 19.12 0.66
CA SER A 345 -15.74 18.96 -0.42
C SER A 345 -15.14 18.51 -1.76
N LYS A 346 -13.82 18.58 -1.92
CA LYS A 346 -13.13 18.21 -3.17
C LYS A 346 -12.88 16.69 -3.19
N LYS A 347 -13.70 15.94 -3.94
CA LYS A 347 -13.41 14.51 -4.22
C LYS A 347 -12.12 14.43 -5.02
N LYS A 348 -11.14 13.68 -4.50
CA LYS A 348 -9.88 13.44 -5.20
C LYS A 348 -10.10 12.47 -6.36
N ALA A 349 -9.68 12.86 -7.55
CA ALA A 349 -9.68 12.00 -8.74
C ALA A 349 -8.82 10.73 -8.54
N SER A 350 -7.83 10.78 -7.63
CA SER A 350 -6.92 9.67 -7.30
C SER A 350 -7.48 8.69 -6.26
N GLY A 351 -8.73 8.84 -5.79
CA GLY A 351 -9.30 7.99 -4.73
C GLY A 351 -8.67 8.19 -3.35
N ARG A 352 -7.90 9.26 -3.14
CA ARG A 352 -7.33 9.61 -1.84
C ARG A 352 -8.37 10.37 -1.01
N ASP A 353 -8.64 9.93 0.21
CA ASP A 353 -9.81 10.36 0.99
C ASP A 353 -9.70 11.78 1.52
N ARG A 354 -8.47 12.33 1.68
CA ARG A 354 -8.25 13.63 2.34
C ARG A 354 -6.89 14.26 1.98
N VAL A 355 -6.80 15.57 2.16
CA VAL A 355 -5.52 16.31 2.19
C VAL A 355 -4.97 16.25 3.60
N LEU A 356 -3.69 15.92 3.74
CA LEU A 356 -2.97 15.97 5.01
C LEU A 356 -2.39 17.36 5.20
N VAL A 357 -2.30 17.82 6.45
CA VAL A 357 -1.66 19.09 6.79
C VAL A 357 -0.46 18.83 7.67
N ALA A 358 0.71 19.21 7.16
CA ALA A 358 1.97 19.19 7.88
C ALA A 358 2.29 20.55 8.48
N VAL A 359 2.98 20.57 9.61
CA VAL A 359 3.52 21.78 10.22
C VAL A 359 5.02 21.66 10.37
N ALA A 360 5.74 22.77 10.16
CA ALA A 360 7.19 22.84 10.20
C ALA A 360 7.70 24.14 10.86
N GLY A 361 8.95 24.09 11.34
CA GLY A 361 9.65 25.21 11.98
C GLY A 361 9.63 25.11 13.50
N GLY A 362 10.78 24.79 14.12
CA GLY A 362 10.98 24.79 15.57
C GLY A 362 10.08 23.84 16.36
N ILE A 363 9.71 22.69 15.77
CA ILE A 363 8.86 21.73 16.44
C ILE A 363 9.67 20.86 17.41
N GLU A 364 9.19 20.81 18.64
CA GLU A 364 9.67 20.02 19.75
C GLU A 364 8.48 19.44 20.54
N PRO A 365 8.67 18.50 21.48
CA PRO A 365 7.56 17.88 22.23
C PRO A 365 6.62 18.90 22.90
N SER A 366 7.14 20.01 23.39
CA SER A 366 6.36 21.07 24.05
C SER A 366 5.43 21.83 23.11
N SER A 367 5.82 22.01 21.84
CA SER A 367 5.01 22.72 20.83
C SER A 367 4.12 21.79 20.00
N ALA A 368 4.49 20.51 19.92
CA ALA A 368 3.79 19.49 19.15
C ALA A 368 2.35 19.31 19.57
N ALA A 369 2.06 19.35 20.88
CA ALA A 369 0.70 19.21 21.40
C ALA A 369 -0.25 20.24 20.80
N PHE A 370 0.14 21.52 20.76
CA PHE A 370 -0.69 22.56 20.16
C PHE A 370 -0.95 22.30 18.65
N ALA A 371 0.08 21.88 17.90
CA ALA A 371 -0.10 21.55 16.48
C ALA A 371 -1.08 20.38 16.26
N LEU A 372 -0.98 19.36 17.10
CA LEU A 372 -1.88 18.19 17.06
C LEU A 372 -3.30 18.56 17.45
N ASP A 373 -3.49 19.45 18.44
CA ASP A 373 -4.80 19.98 18.83
C ASP A 373 -5.48 20.78 17.71
N GLN A 374 -4.69 21.43 16.85
CA GLN A 374 -5.20 22.07 15.62
C GLN A 374 -5.54 21.02 14.54
N GLY A 375 -5.22 19.75 14.74
CA GLY A 375 -5.46 18.66 13.80
C GLY A 375 -4.34 18.45 12.77
N ALA A 376 -3.10 18.85 13.06
CA ALA A 376 -1.96 18.54 12.18
C ALA A 376 -1.78 17.03 12.00
N ASP A 377 -1.53 16.62 10.76
CA ASP A 377 -1.34 15.22 10.39
C ASP A 377 0.13 14.81 10.35
N ILE A 378 1.05 15.78 10.17
CA ILE A 378 2.49 15.55 10.09
C ILE A 378 3.23 16.64 10.85
N LEU A 379 4.14 16.24 11.71
CA LEU A 379 5.06 17.11 12.43
C LEU A 379 6.43 17.01 11.76
N ILE A 380 6.88 18.08 11.08
CA ILE A 380 8.21 18.10 10.42
C ILE A 380 9.23 18.60 11.44
N VAL A 381 10.16 17.74 11.82
CA VAL A 381 11.13 17.98 12.88
C VAL A 381 12.55 17.84 12.34
N GLY A 382 13.30 18.91 12.36
CA GLY A 382 14.70 18.93 11.94
C GLY A 382 15.66 18.78 13.13
N ARG A 383 16.24 19.88 13.59
CA ARG A 383 17.34 19.95 14.57
C ARG A 383 17.07 19.20 15.88
N PHE A 384 15.85 19.22 16.40
CA PHE A 384 15.50 18.52 17.65
C PHE A 384 15.84 17.03 17.58
N ILE A 385 15.69 16.39 16.43
CA ILE A 385 16.03 14.98 16.21
C ILE A 385 17.40 14.84 15.55
N ALA A 386 17.60 15.44 14.38
CA ALA A 386 18.78 15.20 13.55
C ALA A 386 20.09 15.73 14.16
N SER A 387 20.03 16.71 15.08
CA SER A 387 21.19 17.25 15.81
C SER A 387 21.27 16.79 17.27
N ALA A 388 20.39 15.88 17.69
CA ALA A 388 20.42 15.36 19.07
C ALA A 388 21.67 14.52 19.33
N LYS A 389 22.18 14.56 20.57
CA LYS A 389 23.26 13.66 21.02
C LYS A 389 22.79 12.21 21.01
N ASP A 390 21.53 11.97 21.42
CA ASP A 390 20.83 10.70 21.36
C ASP A 390 19.61 10.86 20.46
N VAL A 391 19.77 10.45 19.19
CA VAL A 391 18.75 10.55 18.15
C VAL A 391 17.57 9.63 18.44
N GLU A 392 17.83 8.43 18.94
CA GLU A 392 16.76 7.47 19.27
C GLU A 392 15.88 7.99 20.40
N PHE A 393 16.48 8.49 21.46
CA PHE A 393 15.75 9.07 22.59
C PHE A 393 14.93 10.30 22.17
N ALA A 394 15.53 11.21 21.38
CA ALA A 394 14.81 12.37 20.86
C ALA A 394 13.61 11.97 19.98
N MET A 395 13.79 10.95 19.12
CA MET A 395 12.72 10.46 18.30
C MET A 395 11.61 9.79 19.10
N ARG A 396 11.95 8.97 20.10
CA ARG A 396 10.96 8.34 21.00
C ARG A 396 10.16 9.38 21.78
N ARG A 397 10.78 10.47 22.21
CA ARG A 397 10.07 11.60 22.82
C ARG A 397 9.06 12.24 21.86
N MET A 398 9.42 12.42 20.59
CA MET A 398 8.51 12.96 19.58
C MET A 398 7.37 11.98 19.24
N LEU A 399 7.66 10.70 19.15
CA LEU A 399 6.64 9.68 18.94
C LEU A 399 5.65 9.60 20.11
N GLY A 400 6.14 9.77 21.33
CA GLY A 400 5.33 9.72 22.55
C GLY A 400 4.27 10.81 22.69
N VAL A 401 4.38 11.93 21.92
CA VAL A 401 3.34 12.96 21.89
C VAL A 401 2.21 12.65 20.89
N LEU A 402 2.39 11.66 20.02
CA LEU A 402 1.38 11.30 19.04
C LEU A 402 0.21 10.56 19.70
N PRO A 403 -1.05 10.99 19.49
CA PRO A 403 -2.22 10.30 20.01
C PRO A 403 -2.26 8.83 19.62
N GLY A 404 -2.49 7.95 20.60
CA GLY A 404 -2.62 6.51 20.38
C GLY A 404 -1.34 5.84 19.84
N TYR A 405 -0.16 6.48 20.00
CA TYR A 405 1.10 5.84 19.64
C TYR A 405 1.37 4.67 20.59
N GLN A 406 1.64 3.53 19.98
CA GLN A 406 2.19 2.34 20.64
C GLN A 406 3.43 1.93 19.86
N ASP A 407 4.48 1.48 20.55
CA ASP A 407 5.64 0.85 19.89
C ASP A 407 5.18 -0.48 19.26
N ILE A 408 4.77 -0.41 18.00
CA ILE A 408 4.33 -1.58 17.25
C ILE A 408 5.55 -2.11 16.51
N ASP A 409 5.98 -3.33 16.85
CA ASP A 409 6.91 -4.07 16.00
C ASP A 409 6.24 -4.27 14.63
N LEU A 410 6.85 -3.76 13.57
CA LEU A 410 6.31 -3.81 12.19
C LEU A 410 5.90 -5.23 11.74
N LYS A 411 6.45 -6.27 12.40
CA LYS A 411 6.04 -7.67 12.19
C LYS A 411 4.66 -8.01 12.75
N ARG A 412 4.13 -7.26 13.72
CA ARG A 412 2.81 -7.53 14.34
C ARG A 412 1.62 -6.94 13.58
N ILE A 413 1.84 -5.93 12.74
CA ILE A 413 0.75 -5.32 11.95
C ILE A 413 0.17 -6.28 10.88
N HIS A 414 0.87 -7.36 10.60
CA HIS A 414 0.56 -8.29 9.50
C HIS A 414 -0.37 -9.45 9.84
N THR A 415 -0.72 -9.63 11.11
CA THR A 415 -1.29 -10.92 11.53
C THR A 415 -2.74 -10.88 11.98
N GLU A 416 -3.35 -9.73 12.26
CA GLU A 416 -4.67 -9.75 12.91
C GLU A 416 -5.87 -9.64 11.96
N ASP A 417 -5.78 -8.87 10.88
CA ASP A 417 -6.94 -8.72 9.97
C ASP A 417 -6.95 -9.72 8.81
N ASP A 418 -5.79 -9.97 8.18
CA ASP A 418 -5.70 -10.94 7.08
C ASP A 418 -5.74 -12.39 7.57
N ASP A 419 -5.11 -12.70 8.71
CA ASP A 419 -5.15 -14.03 9.33
C ASP A 419 -6.54 -14.38 9.88
N ASN A 420 -7.34 -13.42 10.30
CA ASN A 420 -8.70 -13.67 10.77
C ASN A 420 -9.67 -13.99 9.62
N GLU A 421 -9.50 -13.41 8.43
CA GLU A 421 -10.27 -13.82 7.24
C GLU A 421 -9.86 -15.23 6.77
N VAL A 422 -8.56 -15.53 6.77
CA VAL A 422 -8.05 -16.86 6.39
C VAL A 422 -8.46 -17.93 7.41
N LYS A 423 -8.36 -17.64 8.71
CA LYS A 423 -8.78 -18.59 9.76
C LYS A 423 -10.30 -18.82 9.79
N LYS A 424 -11.11 -17.78 9.57
CA LYS A 424 -12.57 -17.93 9.45
C LYS A 424 -12.99 -18.69 8.20
N ALA A 425 -12.25 -18.58 7.11
CA ALA A 425 -12.55 -19.30 5.86
C ALA A 425 -12.19 -20.78 5.90
N THR A 426 -11.39 -21.22 6.88
CA THR A 426 -10.98 -22.64 7.02
C THR A 426 -11.81 -23.44 8.03
N TRP A 427 -12.66 -22.80 8.84
CA TRP A 427 -13.33 -23.45 9.98
C TRP A 427 -14.84 -23.15 10.10
N ASP A 428 -15.40 -22.25 9.29
CA ASP A 428 -16.85 -22.05 9.13
C ASP A 428 -17.26 -22.50 7.71
#